data_43f5cdfc2bcd6c47827dc91ba76fc0bd
#
_entry.id   43f5cdfc2bcd6c47827dc91ba76fc0bd
#
_cell.length_a   1.000
_cell.length_b   1.000
_cell.length_c   1.000
_cell.angle_alpha   90.00
_cell.angle_beta   90.00
_cell.angle_gamma   90.00
#
_symmetry.space_group_name_H-M   'P 1'
#
loop_
_entity.id
_entity.type
_entity.pdbx_description
1 polymer ?
#
loop_
_entity_poly.entity_id
_entity_poly.type
_entity_poly.pdbx_seq_one_letter_code
_entity_poly.pdbx_strand_id
1 'polypeptide(L)'
;MIPKPFEQCKADNLNRPHPVPEEVLDKQLRKFQIPFMEEGFNEGIIHYYMKNKHRLDALKMFDNMEGFNQQNLHHTSTLADHCKNTHELFSRYGYPSKYNLAALLHDYGKLYCKELDDDGVSHYYGHDSIGSYMILENFAEIFYKDVADMCFLINYHMAPFNWTTEKSKERWKKRFGEYKYQMLLDFHECDIAR
;
A
#
# COMPACT_ATOMS: atom_id res chain seq x y z
N MET A 1 15.74 -0.23 7.71
CA MET A 1 14.95 -1.42 7.29
C MET A 1 15.55 -1.98 6.00
N ILE A 2 15.70 -3.28 5.91
CA ILE A 2 16.18 -3.97 4.70
C ILE A 2 14.99 -4.77 4.17
N PRO A 3 14.29 -4.28 3.13
CA PRO A 3 13.22 -5.05 2.54
C PRO A 3 13.79 -6.29 1.86
N LYS A 4 13.10 -7.42 2.00
CA LYS A 4 13.45 -8.69 1.38
C LYS A 4 12.24 -9.18 0.60
N PRO A 5 12.39 -9.74 -0.61
CA PRO A 5 11.28 -10.30 -1.34
C PRO A 5 10.48 -11.28 -0.49
N PHE A 6 9.15 -11.21 -0.55
CA PHE A 6 8.31 -12.04 0.32
C PHE A 6 8.51 -13.53 0.04
N GLU A 7 8.68 -13.91 -1.22
CA GLU A 7 9.01 -15.28 -1.60
C GLU A 7 10.37 -15.73 -1.03
N GLN A 8 11.34 -14.82 -0.94
CA GLN A 8 12.61 -15.13 -0.27
C GLN A 8 12.42 -15.29 1.25
N CYS A 9 11.52 -14.51 1.87
CA CYS A 9 11.18 -14.69 3.28
C CYS A 9 10.57 -16.08 3.54
N LYS A 10 9.70 -16.56 2.64
CA LYS A 10 9.13 -17.92 2.70
C LYS A 10 10.24 -18.99 2.57
N ALA A 11 11.10 -18.85 1.56
CA ALA A 11 12.22 -19.78 1.34
C ALA A 11 13.19 -19.82 2.54
N ASP A 12 13.53 -18.66 3.10
CA ASP A 12 14.39 -18.58 4.28
C ASP A 12 13.74 -19.20 5.53
N ASN A 13 12.42 -19.06 5.66
CA ASN A 13 11.67 -19.67 6.75
C ASN A 13 11.75 -21.20 6.70
N LEU A 14 11.67 -21.80 5.51
CA LEU A 14 11.80 -23.27 5.37
C LEU A 14 13.18 -23.78 5.79
N ASN A 15 14.21 -22.95 5.71
CA ASN A 15 15.59 -23.29 6.10
C ASN A 15 15.87 -23.05 7.60
N ARG A 16 14.88 -22.61 8.40
CA ARG A 16 15.05 -22.40 9.84
C ARG A 16 14.98 -23.73 10.60
N PRO A 17 15.69 -23.87 11.73
CA PRO A 17 15.55 -25.04 12.61
C PRO A 17 14.11 -25.28 13.09
N HIS A 18 13.35 -24.20 13.24
CA HIS A 18 11.94 -24.19 13.61
C HIS A 18 11.18 -23.25 12.67
N PRO A 19 10.74 -23.72 11.49
CA PRO A 19 9.97 -22.91 10.58
C PRO A 19 8.57 -22.64 11.15
N VAL A 20 8.07 -21.43 10.94
CA VAL A 20 6.69 -21.09 11.28
C VAL A 20 5.75 -21.47 10.12
N PRO A 21 4.48 -21.79 10.37
CA PRO A 21 3.50 -22.02 9.31
C PRO A 21 3.42 -20.84 8.33
N GLU A 22 3.19 -21.12 7.06
CA GLU A 22 3.12 -20.08 6.02
C GLU A 22 2.04 -19.04 6.32
N GLU A 23 0.90 -19.45 6.88
CA GLU A 23 -0.19 -18.56 7.32
C GLU A 23 0.27 -17.48 8.32
N VAL A 24 1.31 -17.76 9.10
CA VAL A 24 1.89 -16.78 10.03
C VAL A 24 2.66 -15.71 9.26
N LEU A 25 3.38 -16.09 8.20
CA LEU A 25 4.07 -15.14 7.33
C LEU A 25 3.06 -14.26 6.59
N ASP A 26 1.99 -14.86 6.05
CA ASP A 26 0.92 -14.13 5.38
C ASP A 26 0.21 -13.14 6.33
N LYS A 27 -0.04 -13.55 7.58
CA LYS A 27 -0.57 -12.64 8.61
C LYS A 27 0.39 -11.48 8.93
N GLN A 28 1.70 -11.70 8.89
CA GLN A 28 2.68 -10.64 9.08
C GLN A 28 2.68 -9.67 7.91
N LEU A 29 2.62 -10.18 6.66
CA LEU A 29 2.54 -9.36 5.47
C LEU A 29 1.29 -8.47 5.46
N ARG A 30 0.13 -9.02 5.83
CA ARG A 30 -1.15 -8.30 5.93
C ARG A 30 -1.19 -7.25 7.06
N LYS A 31 -0.17 -7.20 7.90
CA LYS A 31 -0.01 -6.23 9.01
C LYS A 31 1.24 -5.38 8.86
N PHE A 32 1.89 -5.48 7.70
CA PHE A 32 3.07 -4.67 7.44
C PHE A 32 2.74 -3.18 7.54
N GLN A 33 3.58 -2.42 8.22
CA GLN A 33 3.52 -0.97 8.29
C GLN A 33 4.88 -0.38 7.99
N ILE A 34 4.92 0.56 7.07
CA ILE A 34 6.14 1.30 6.78
C ILE A 34 6.44 2.26 7.94
N PRO A 35 7.64 2.26 8.51
CA PRO A 35 8.03 3.27 9.48
C PRO A 35 8.17 4.63 8.81
N PHE A 36 7.81 5.70 9.50
CA PHE A 36 7.91 7.07 9.00
C PHE A 36 8.49 8.02 10.06
N MET A 37 8.96 9.18 9.61
CA MET A 37 9.78 10.10 10.43
C MET A 37 9.07 10.59 11.68
N GLU A 38 7.77 10.84 11.62
CA GLU A 38 6.96 11.36 12.73
C GLU A 38 6.82 10.35 13.88
N GLU A 39 7.18 9.07 13.67
CA GLU A 39 7.27 8.07 14.73
C GLU A 39 8.60 8.15 15.53
N GLY A 40 9.46 9.16 15.25
CA GLY A 40 10.70 9.39 15.98
C GLY A 40 11.94 8.73 15.37
N PHE A 41 11.86 8.28 14.14
CA PHE A 41 13.04 7.83 13.39
C PHE A 41 13.82 9.04 12.88
N ASN A 42 15.01 9.27 13.39
CA ASN A 42 15.83 10.45 13.07
C ASN A 42 16.30 10.48 11.60
N GLU A 43 16.52 9.34 11.00
CA GLU A 43 16.72 9.16 9.56
C GLU A 43 16.25 7.76 9.19
N GLY A 44 15.18 7.66 8.42
CA GLY A 44 14.72 6.38 7.87
C GLY A 44 15.67 5.91 6.78
N ILE A 45 16.79 5.28 7.14
CA ILE A 45 17.65 4.65 6.16
C ILE A 45 17.00 3.35 5.73
N ILE A 46 16.27 3.39 4.62
CA ILE A 46 15.85 2.18 3.92
C ILE A 46 17.04 1.75 3.06
N HIS A 47 17.80 0.80 3.55
CA HIS A 47 18.84 0.19 2.75
C HIS A 47 18.24 -0.76 1.73
N TYR A 48 18.23 -0.34 0.48
CA TYR A 48 17.88 -1.23 -0.63
C TYR A 48 19.01 -2.22 -0.89
N TYR A 49 18.91 -3.40 -0.33
CA TYR A 49 19.73 -4.54 -0.71
C TYR A 49 19.00 -5.41 -1.73
N MET A 50 18.49 -4.76 -2.80
CA MET A 50 17.76 -5.50 -3.82
C MET A 50 18.63 -5.65 -5.07
N LYS A 51 19.32 -6.78 -5.17
CA LYS A 51 19.81 -7.31 -6.45
C LYS A 51 18.64 -7.93 -7.25
N ASN A 52 17.47 -7.32 -7.21
CA ASN A 52 16.34 -7.87 -7.94
C ASN A 52 16.43 -7.50 -9.42
N LYS A 53 16.68 -8.50 -10.28
CA LYS A 53 16.71 -8.36 -11.73
C LYS A 53 15.34 -8.08 -12.36
N HIS A 54 14.25 -8.11 -11.57
CA HIS A 54 12.86 -8.06 -12.04
C HIS A 54 12.06 -6.90 -11.43
N ARG A 55 12.72 -5.74 -11.25
CA ARG A 55 12.00 -4.56 -10.79
C ARG A 55 11.01 -4.09 -11.85
N LEU A 56 9.79 -3.87 -11.42
CA LEU A 56 8.72 -3.33 -12.26
C LEU A 56 8.75 -1.80 -12.19
N ASP A 57 8.59 -1.14 -13.33
CA ASP A 57 8.24 0.27 -13.36
C ASP A 57 6.73 0.46 -13.05
N ALA A 58 6.32 1.70 -12.79
CA ALA A 58 4.94 2.00 -12.45
C ALA A 58 3.94 1.59 -13.53
N LEU A 59 4.32 1.70 -14.80
CA LEU A 59 3.45 1.33 -15.92
C LEU A 59 3.19 -0.17 -15.92
N LYS A 60 4.22 -0.99 -15.79
CA LYS A 60 4.06 -2.45 -15.68
C LYS A 60 3.27 -2.89 -14.47
N MET A 61 3.45 -2.20 -13.33
CA MET A 61 2.62 -2.48 -12.15
C MET A 61 1.17 -2.12 -12.43
N PHE A 62 0.91 -1.02 -13.09
CA PHE A 62 -0.44 -0.60 -13.48
C PHE A 62 -1.06 -1.58 -14.50
N ASP A 63 -0.29 -1.99 -15.53
CA ASP A 63 -0.73 -2.98 -16.53
C ASP A 63 -1.17 -4.30 -15.88
N ASN A 64 -0.53 -4.72 -14.79
CA ASN A 64 -0.95 -5.89 -14.03
C ASN A 64 -2.33 -5.75 -13.37
N MET A 65 -2.83 -4.53 -13.20
CA MET A 65 -4.16 -4.26 -12.63
C MET A 65 -5.24 -4.23 -13.71
N GLU A 66 -4.86 -4.13 -15.00
CA GLU A 66 -5.80 -4.11 -16.11
C GLU A 66 -6.63 -5.40 -16.17
N GLY A 67 -7.92 -5.25 -16.40
CA GLY A 67 -8.84 -6.37 -16.48
C GLY A 67 -9.13 -7.09 -15.16
N PHE A 68 -8.51 -6.70 -14.05
CA PHE A 68 -8.82 -7.29 -12.75
C PHE A 68 -10.23 -6.90 -12.30
N ASN A 69 -11.10 -7.90 -12.27
CA ASN A 69 -12.48 -7.75 -11.80
C ASN A 69 -12.50 -7.85 -10.27
N GLN A 70 -12.94 -6.76 -9.64
CA GLN A 70 -12.99 -6.68 -8.19
C GLN A 70 -14.10 -7.56 -7.59
N GLN A 71 -15.14 -7.97 -8.35
CA GLN A 71 -16.26 -8.81 -7.88
C GLN A 71 -16.82 -8.36 -6.53
N ASN A 72 -16.99 -7.04 -6.39
CA ASN A 72 -17.49 -6.43 -5.15
C ASN A 72 -18.61 -5.45 -5.50
N LEU A 73 -19.68 -5.43 -4.70
CA LEU A 73 -20.84 -4.57 -4.91
C LEU A 73 -20.50 -3.06 -4.83
N HIS A 74 -19.39 -2.73 -4.19
CA HIS A 74 -18.94 -1.35 -4.03
C HIS A 74 -18.16 -0.81 -5.24
N HIS A 75 -17.72 -1.68 -6.16
CA HIS A 75 -16.90 -1.30 -7.32
C HIS A 75 -17.55 -1.78 -8.61
N THR A 76 -18.03 -0.83 -9.40
CA THR A 76 -18.58 -1.06 -10.76
C THR A 76 -17.51 -1.01 -11.85
N SER A 77 -16.34 -0.43 -11.55
CA SER A 77 -15.18 -0.29 -12.43
C SER A 77 -14.14 -1.40 -12.21
N THR A 78 -13.26 -1.60 -13.17
CA THR A 78 -12.07 -2.43 -12.99
C THR A 78 -11.15 -1.81 -11.94
N LEU A 79 -10.22 -2.59 -11.40
CA LEU A 79 -9.23 -2.09 -10.45
C LEU A 79 -8.38 -0.95 -11.04
N ALA A 80 -7.94 -1.12 -12.29
CA ALA A 80 -7.15 -0.11 -12.99
C ALA A 80 -7.93 1.19 -13.21
N ASP A 81 -9.20 1.10 -13.65
CA ASP A 81 -10.05 2.29 -13.85
C ASP A 81 -10.28 3.04 -12.54
N HIS A 82 -10.55 2.33 -11.44
CA HIS A 82 -10.69 2.94 -10.13
C HIS A 82 -9.43 3.71 -9.73
N CYS A 83 -8.28 3.07 -9.78
CA CYS A 83 -7.00 3.68 -9.40
C CYS A 83 -6.62 4.86 -10.31
N LYS A 84 -6.93 4.78 -11.60
CA LYS A 84 -6.72 5.88 -12.55
C LYS A 84 -7.61 7.09 -12.21
N ASN A 85 -8.88 6.86 -11.94
CA ASN A 85 -9.81 7.93 -11.57
C ASN A 85 -9.38 8.61 -10.25
N THR A 86 -9.02 7.81 -9.24
CA THR A 86 -8.49 8.32 -7.96
C THR A 86 -7.22 9.16 -8.18
N HIS A 87 -6.28 8.68 -9.00
CA HIS A 87 -5.07 9.42 -9.37
C HIS A 87 -5.38 10.74 -10.06
N GLU A 88 -6.30 10.77 -11.04
CA GLU A 88 -6.67 11.98 -11.77
C GLU A 88 -7.30 13.04 -10.86
N LEU A 89 -8.15 12.63 -9.92
CA LEU A 89 -8.74 13.53 -8.94
C LEU A 89 -7.68 14.04 -7.96
N PHE A 90 -6.88 13.15 -7.39
CA PHE A 90 -5.87 13.49 -6.38
C PHE A 90 -4.76 14.39 -6.94
N SER A 91 -4.40 14.25 -8.22
CA SER A 91 -3.40 15.11 -8.87
C SER A 91 -3.75 16.60 -8.86
N ARG A 92 -5.03 16.94 -8.73
CA ARG A 92 -5.52 18.33 -8.68
C ARG A 92 -5.18 19.04 -7.36
N TYR A 93 -4.87 18.30 -6.31
CA TYR A 93 -4.46 18.86 -5.02
C TYR A 93 -3.01 19.38 -5.01
N GLY A 94 -2.21 19.08 -6.03
CA GLY A 94 -0.85 19.62 -6.19
C GLY A 94 0.18 18.99 -5.24
N TYR A 95 -0.09 17.81 -4.68
CA TYR A 95 0.91 17.06 -3.91
C TYR A 95 2.09 16.63 -4.80
N PRO A 96 3.30 16.40 -4.22
CA PRO A 96 4.46 15.90 -4.96
C PRO A 96 4.14 14.66 -5.79
N SER A 97 4.76 14.53 -6.96
CA SER A 97 4.49 13.47 -7.95
C SER A 97 4.57 12.04 -7.41
N LYS A 98 5.41 11.79 -6.40
CA LYS A 98 5.48 10.50 -5.70
C LYS A 98 4.16 10.07 -5.07
N TYR A 99 3.38 11.01 -4.53
CA TYR A 99 2.07 10.72 -3.96
C TYR A 99 1.01 10.51 -5.03
N ASN A 100 1.12 11.22 -6.16
CA ASN A 100 0.26 10.94 -7.31
C ASN A 100 0.50 9.55 -7.88
N LEU A 101 1.76 9.10 -7.90
CA LEU A 101 2.11 7.76 -8.33
C LEU A 101 1.64 6.70 -7.31
N ALA A 102 1.73 7.02 -6.01
CA ALA A 102 1.14 6.16 -4.97
C ALA A 102 -0.38 6.05 -5.12
N ALA A 103 -1.07 7.15 -5.48
CA ALA A 103 -2.50 7.14 -5.75
C ALA A 103 -2.87 6.22 -6.93
N LEU A 104 -2.02 6.17 -7.97
CA LEU A 104 -2.22 5.27 -9.11
C LEU A 104 -2.09 3.77 -8.72
N LEU A 105 -1.32 3.48 -7.69
CA LEU A 105 -0.98 2.11 -7.27
C LEU A 105 -1.53 1.73 -5.88
N HIS A 106 -2.41 2.55 -5.28
CA HIS A 106 -2.83 2.38 -3.88
C HIS A 106 -3.47 1.03 -3.59
N ASP A 107 -4.19 0.51 -4.55
CA ASP A 107 -4.94 -0.74 -4.46
C ASP A 107 -4.20 -1.94 -5.09
N TYR A 108 -2.93 -1.78 -5.48
CA TYR A 108 -2.13 -2.83 -6.10
C TYR A 108 -2.10 -4.13 -5.29
N GLY A 109 -2.17 -4.03 -3.96
CA GLY A 109 -2.22 -5.19 -3.07
C GLY A 109 -3.44 -6.09 -3.23
N LYS A 110 -4.53 -5.60 -3.83
CA LYS A 110 -5.74 -6.41 -4.10
C LYS A 110 -5.46 -7.60 -5.01
N LEU A 111 -4.44 -7.51 -5.88
CA LEU A 111 -4.01 -8.60 -6.74
C LEU A 111 -3.53 -9.85 -5.96
N TYR A 112 -3.14 -9.68 -4.70
CA TYR A 112 -2.47 -10.70 -3.88
C TYR A 112 -3.30 -11.20 -2.69
N CYS A 113 -4.49 -10.63 -2.45
CA CYS A 113 -5.26 -10.95 -1.24
C CYS A 113 -6.77 -11.11 -1.47
N LYS A 114 -7.16 -11.40 -2.72
CA LYS A 114 -8.56 -11.63 -3.05
C LYS A 114 -9.05 -12.91 -2.37
N GLU A 115 -10.08 -12.78 -1.55
CA GLU A 115 -10.79 -13.87 -0.91
C GLU A 115 -12.28 -13.78 -1.28
N LEU A 116 -12.91 -14.91 -1.55
CA LEU A 116 -14.36 -14.96 -1.81
C LEU A 116 -15.05 -15.46 -0.54
N ASP A 117 -16.16 -14.82 -0.19
CA ASP A 117 -17.07 -15.37 0.81
C ASP A 117 -18.03 -16.41 0.20
N ASP A 118 -18.90 -16.98 1.03
CA ASP A 118 -19.86 -18.00 0.64
C ASP A 118 -20.88 -17.50 -0.42
N ASP A 119 -21.09 -16.19 -0.50
CA ASP A 119 -21.97 -15.54 -1.48
C ASP A 119 -21.24 -15.15 -2.77
N GLY A 120 -19.94 -15.44 -2.88
CA GLY A 120 -19.09 -15.12 -4.02
C GLY A 120 -18.67 -13.66 -4.11
N VAL A 121 -18.80 -12.89 -3.03
CA VAL A 121 -18.34 -11.50 -2.92
C VAL A 121 -16.88 -11.48 -2.53
N SER A 122 -16.09 -10.65 -3.20
CA SER A 122 -14.65 -10.52 -2.93
C SER A 122 -14.37 -9.61 -1.75
N HIS A 123 -13.44 -10.05 -0.92
CA HIS A 123 -12.82 -9.30 0.17
C HIS A 123 -11.31 -9.18 -0.05
N TYR A 124 -10.72 -8.07 0.42
CA TYR A 124 -9.31 -7.72 0.18
C TYR A 124 -8.61 -7.32 1.48
N TYR A 125 -8.69 -8.17 2.50
CA TYR A 125 -8.15 -7.87 3.83
C TYR A 125 -6.63 -7.68 3.80
N GLY A 126 -6.19 -6.50 4.25
CA GLY A 126 -4.78 -6.12 4.32
C GLY A 126 -4.14 -5.75 2.98
N HIS A 127 -4.94 -5.42 1.95
CA HIS A 127 -4.42 -4.99 0.65
C HIS A 127 -3.54 -3.74 0.74
N ASP A 128 -3.82 -2.84 1.65
CA ASP A 128 -3.04 -1.66 1.98
C ASP A 128 -1.62 -2.02 2.44
N SER A 129 -1.52 -2.95 3.38
CA SER A 129 -0.25 -3.46 3.91
C SER A 129 0.53 -4.27 2.87
N ILE A 130 -0.14 -5.16 2.17
CA ILE A 130 0.44 -5.97 1.09
C ILE A 130 0.90 -5.07 -0.05
N GLY A 131 0.06 -4.13 -0.51
CA GLY A 131 0.39 -3.19 -1.57
C GLY A 131 1.62 -2.36 -1.24
N SER A 132 1.68 -1.81 -0.03
CA SER A 132 2.85 -1.07 0.46
C SER A 132 4.12 -1.93 0.43
N TYR A 133 4.06 -3.19 0.86
CA TYR A 133 5.20 -4.09 0.81
C TYR A 133 5.62 -4.43 -0.62
N MET A 134 4.66 -4.68 -1.53
CA MET A 134 4.94 -4.97 -2.94
C MET A 134 5.60 -3.78 -3.65
N ILE A 135 5.16 -2.54 -3.34
CA ILE A 135 5.83 -1.33 -3.85
C ILE A 135 7.26 -1.25 -3.31
N LEU A 136 7.44 -1.43 -1.99
CA LEU A 136 8.77 -1.40 -1.38
C LEU A 136 9.71 -2.46 -1.97
N GLU A 137 9.19 -3.64 -2.30
CA GLU A 137 9.94 -4.75 -2.87
C GLU A 137 10.30 -4.53 -4.35
N ASN A 138 9.35 -4.04 -5.14
CA ASN A 138 9.45 -4.12 -6.61
C ASN A 138 9.75 -2.78 -7.29
N PHE A 139 9.48 -1.64 -6.65
CA PHE A 139 9.60 -0.37 -7.32
C PHE A 139 11.05 0.06 -7.56
N ALA A 140 11.39 0.32 -8.83
CA ALA A 140 12.78 0.43 -9.26
C ALA A 140 13.29 1.86 -9.46
N GLU A 141 12.39 2.83 -9.68
CA GLU A 141 12.76 4.07 -10.38
C GLU A 141 12.96 5.29 -9.49
N ILE A 142 12.72 5.18 -8.18
CA ILE A 142 12.69 6.32 -7.28
C ILE A 142 13.73 6.18 -6.16
N PHE A 143 14.22 7.33 -5.69
CA PHE A 143 15.04 7.41 -4.49
C PHE A 143 14.31 6.80 -3.28
N TYR A 144 15.05 6.10 -2.42
CA TYR A 144 14.52 5.38 -1.26
C TYR A 144 13.52 6.18 -0.41
N LYS A 145 13.74 7.50 -0.27
CA LYS A 145 12.86 8.41 0.48
C LYS A 145 11.48 8.53 -0.18
N ASP A 146 11.44 8.62 -1.50
CA ASP A 146 10.19 8.76 -2.23
C ASP A 146 9.38 7.46 -2.19
N VAL A 147 10.06 6.30 -2.23
CA VAL A 147 9.39 5.00 -2.07
C VAL A 147 8.79 4.86 -0.67
N ALA A 148 9.48 5.31 0.39
CA ALA A 148 8.92 5.29 1.75
C ALA A 148 7.64 6.14 1.87
N ASP A 149 7.64 7.32 1.24
CA ASP A 149 6.46 8.20 1.23
C ASP A 149 5.31 7.62 0.39
N MET A 150 5.61 6.95 -0.74
CA MET A 150 4.61 6.21 -1.51
C MET A 150 4.01 5.07 -0.66
N CYS A 151 4.87 4.28 -0.04
CA CYS A 151 4.45 3.19 0.86
C CYS A 151 3.60 3.72 2.01
N PHE A 152 3.90 4.91 2.56
CA PHE A 152 3.10 5.54 3.60
C PHE A 152 1.66 5.79 3.12
N LEU A 153 1.47 6.45 1.97
CA LEU A 153 0.13 6.71 1.45
C LEU A 153 -0.62 5.40 1.22
N ILE A 154 0.00 4.43 0.56
CA ILE A 154 -0.61 3.12 0.28
C ILE A 154 -0.96 2.37 1.56
N ASN A 155 -0.08 2.38 2.57
CA ASN A 155 -0.29 1.66 3.82
C ASN A 155 -1.42 2.24 4.67
N TYR A 156 -1.66 3.54 4.54
CA TYR A 156 -2.62 4.24 5.40
C TYR A 156 -3.83 4.82 4.68
N HIS A 157 -4.02 4.54 3.36
CA HIS A 157 -5.16 5.09 2.62
C HIS A 157 -6.52 4.66 3.20
N MET A 158 -6.59 3.47 3.79
CA MET A 158 -7.80 2.98 4.46
C MET A 158 -8.02 3.57 5.87
N ALA A 159 -7.03 4.25 6.45
CA ALA A 159 -7.12 4.75 7.82
C ALA A 159 -8.24 5.77 8.05
N PRO A 160 -8.54 6.71 7.11
CA PRO A 160 -9.60 7.69 7.28
C PRO A 160 -10.99 7.10 7.50
N PHE A 161 -11.29 5.90 6.99
CA PHE A 161 -12.55 5.20 7.25
C PHE A 161 -12.81 4.96 8.75
N ASN A 162 -11.76 4.92 9.57
CA ASN A 162 -11.83 4.69 11.00
C ASN A 162 -11.72 5.98 11.84
N TRP A 163 -11.68 7.16 11.21
CA TRP A 163 -11.57 8.45 11.91
C TRP A 163 -12.94 9.05 12.24
N THR A 164 -13.76 8.28 12.95
CA THR A 164 -15.18 8.59 13.19
C THR A 164 -15.42 9.53 14.36
N THR A 165 -14.44 9.72 15.27
CA THR A 165 -14.55 10.58 16.45
C THR A 165 -13.43 11.63 16.47
N GLU A 166 -13.69 12.80 17.08
CA GLU A 166 -12.66 13.84 17.23
C GLU A 166 -11.42 13.32 17.96
N LYS A 167 -11.59 12.51 19.00
CA LYS A 167 -10.47 11.86 19.70
C LYS A 167 -9.65 10.95 18.79
N SER A 168 -10.30 10.22 17.87
CA SER A 168 -9.61 9.40 16.88
C SER A 168 -8.83 10.27 15.90
N LYS A 169 -9.46 11.32 15.37
CA LYS A 169 -8.82 12.26 14.44
C LYS A 169 -7.59 12.93 15.06
N GLU A 170 -7.71 13.47 16.28
CA GLU A 170 -6.59 14.09 17.00
C GLU A 170 -5.42 13.11 17.20
N ARG A 171 -5.72 11.85 17.58
CA ARG A 171 -4.70 10.82 17.75
C ARG A 171 -3.92 10.57 16.46
N TRP A 172 -4.63 10.44 15.33
CA TRP A 172 -4.02 10.18 14.04
C TRP A 172 -3.27 11.39 13.51
N LYS A 173 -3.82 12.58 13.67
CA LYS A 173 -3.15 13.84 13.36
C LYS A 173 -1.85 14.02 14.13
N LYS A 174 -1.86 13.68 15.43
CA LYS A 174 -0.63 13.68 16.25
C LYS A 174 0.39 12.65 15.77
N ARG A 175 -0.06 11.46 15.32
CA ARG A 175 0.82 10.38 14.86
C ARG A 175 1.48 10.70 13.52
N PHE A 176 0.71 11.23 12.57
CA PHE A 176 1.17 11.44 11.19
C PHE A 176 1.74 12.85 10.94
N GLY A 177 1.50 13.79 11.82
CA GLY A 177 1.70 15.21 11.56
C GLY A 177 0.60 15.80 10.65
N GLU A 178 0.46 17.13 10.69
CA GLU A 178 -0.60 17.85 9.98
C GLU A 178 -0.63 17.54 8.48
N TYR A 179 0.54 17.59 7.83
CA TYR A 179 0.67 17.45 6.39
C TYR A 179 0.20 16.07 5.88
N LYS A 180 0.72 15.00 6.48
CA LYS A 180 0.36 13.63 6.08
C LYS A 180 -1.08 13.29 6.44
N TYR A 181 -1.57 13.81 7.57
CA TYR A 181 -2.95 13.65 7.99
C TYR A 181 -3.91 14.29 6.97
N GLN A 182 -3.66 15.55 6.58
CA GLN A 182 -4.49 16.23 5.58
C GLN A 182 -4.41 15.55 4.22
N MET A 183 -3.22 15.17 3.79
CA MET A 183 -3.02 14.44 2.53
C MET A 183 -3.85 13.15 2.47
N LEU A 184 -3.93 12.39 3.57
CA LEU A 184 -4.76 11.18 3.63
C LEU A 184 -6.25 11.49 3.59
N LEU A 185 -6.72 12.61 4.13
CA LEU A 185 -8.10 13.04 4.00
C LEU A 185 -8.43 13.42 2.54
N ASP A 186 -7.59 14.24 1.92
CA ASP A 186 -7.77 14.67 0.53
C ASP A 186 -7.72 13.46 -0.42
N PHE A 187 -6.83 12.49 -0.14
CA PHE A 187 -6.79 11.23 -0.88
C PHE A 187 -8.08 10.43 -0.68
N HIS A 188 -8.55 10.29 0.55
CA HIS A 188 -9.76 9.55 0.86
C HIS A 188 -10.99 10.11 0.11
N GLU A 189 -11.12 11.44 0.02
CA GLU A 189 -12.19 12.08 -0.77
C GLU A 189 -12.13 11.66 -2.24
N CYS A 190 -10.93 11.53 -2.81
CA CYS A 190 -10.75 11.08 -4.19
C CYS A 190 -11.06 9.58 -4.36
N ASP A 191 -10.67 8.76 -3.40
CA ASP A 191 -10.81 7.32 -3.43
C ASP A 191 -12.28 6.87 -3.34
N ILE A 192 -13.09 7.57 -2.55
CA ILE A 192 -14.54 7.31 -2.42
C ILE A 192 -15.39 8.03 -3.50
N ALA A 193 -14.82 8.93 -4.29
CA ALA A 193 -15.52 9.61 -5.38
C ALA A 193 -15.80 8.61 -6.52
N ARG A 194 -17.07 8.48 -6.88
CA ARG A 194 -17.56 7.55 -7.92
C ARG A 194 -17.93 8.29 -9.19
#